data_1bdadf560e88bc22407d51f82f1af44a
#
_entry.id   1bdadf560e88bc22407d51f82f1af44a
#
_cell.length_a   1.000
_cell.length_b   1.000
_cell.length_c   1.000
_cell.angle_alpha   90.00
_cell.angle_beta   90.00
_cell.angle_gamma   90.00
#
_symmetry.space_group_name_H-M   'P 1'
#
loop_
_entity.id
_entity.type
_entity.pdbx_description
1 polymer ?
#
loop_
_entity_poly.entity_id
_entity_poly.type
_entity_poly.pdbx_seq_one_letter_code
_entity_poly.pdbx_strand_id
1 'polypeptide(L)'
;MPEYLSCSKIYLIRKRPIINPATGNFLGVMGIARPYSMPNVLQLIYRVNGVDYGMLNKAKDKTLCYELTERQHMVLFLYLNKYSNSEIADILTTLGYQISKTRVNDHLENLKYIFHVKTKDQLIEKAISYNYHVFFPRKLLKAGSYEIDDDIVIISP
;
A
#
# COMPACT_ATOMS: atom_id res chain seq x y z
N MET A 1 -14.10 -19.36 -12.38
CA MET A 1 -14.24 -18.41 -11.26
C MET A 1 -13.12 -17.40 -11.39
N PRO A 2 -13.38 -16.11 -11.46
CA PRO A 2 -12.30 -15.16 -11.44
C PRO A 2 -11.60 -15.26 -10.07
N GLU A 3 -10.31 -15.58 -10.09
CA GLU A 3 -9.47 -15.43 -8.91
C GLU A 3 -9.43 -13.93 -8.61
N TYR A 4 -10.21 -13.51 -7.63
CA TYR A 4 -10.15 -12.16 -7.10
C TYR A 4 -8.70 -11.88 -6.72
N LEU A 5 -8.12 -10.83 -7.26
CA LEU A 5 -6.81 -10.34 -6.88
C LEU A 5 -6.76 -10.26 -5.35
N SER A 6 -6.11 -11.24 -4.73
CA SER A 6 -6.00 -11.29 -3.28
C SER A 6 -4.99 -10.21 -2.86
N CYS A 7 -5.52 -9.07 -2.43
CA CYS A 7 -4.71 -8.01 -1.87
C CYS A 7 -4.23 -8.39 -0.47
N SER A 8 -2.95 -8.23 -0.21
CA SER A 8 -2.40 -8.38 1.13
C SER A 8 -2.70 -7.11 1.92
N LYS A 9 -3.25 -7.28 3.12
CA LYS A 9 -3.38 -6.18 4.08
C LYS A 9 -2.15 -6.20 4.99
N ILE A 10 -1.54 -5.04 5.16
CA ILE A 10 -0.43 -4.85 6.08
C ILE A 10 -1.00 -4.27 7.36
N TYR A 11 -0.55 -4.82 8.49
CA TYR A 11 -0.88 -4.33 9.82
C TYR A 11 0.39 -3.93 10.54
N LEU A 12 0.37 -2.77 11.16
CA LEU A 12 1.37 -2.38 12.12
C LEU A 12 0.96 -2.91 13.48
N ILE A 13 1.83 -3.71 14.11
CA ILE A 13 1.57 -4.29 15.43
C ILE A 13 2.53 -3.67 16.42
N ARG A 14 1.98 -2.95 17.41
CA ARG A 14 2.74 -2.48 18.57
C ARG A 14 2.56 -3.47 19.71
N LYS A 15 3.63 -4.01 20.21
CA LYS A 15 3.64 -4.93 21.36
C LYS A 15 4.09 -4.19 22.61
N ARG A 16 3.42 -4.42 23.74
CA ARG A 16 3.78 -3.89 25.05
C ARG A 16 3.77 -5.02 26.08
N PRO A 17 4.76 -5.12 26.95
CA PRO A 17 4.74 -6.07 28.05
C PRO A 17 3.64 -5.67 29.04
N ILE A 18 2.95 -6.66 29.59
CA ILE A 18 2.03 -6.49 30.70
C ILE A 18 2.79 -6.94 31.95
N ILE A 19 2.98 -6.00 32.87
CA ILE A 19 3.68 -6.21 34.10
C ILE A 19 2.70 -6.09 35.28
N ASN A 20 2.71 -7.02 36.23
CA ASN A 20 1.92 -6.89 37.44
C ASN A 20 2.45 -5.70 38.27
N PRO A 21 1.63 -4.67 38.52
CA PRO A 21 2.08 -3.47 39.23
C PRO A 21 2.46 -3.72 40.70
N ALA A 22 1.92 -4.77 41.31
CA ALA A 22 2.20 -5.09 42.71
C ALA A 22 3.44 -5.96 42.91
N THR A 23 3.76 -6.81 41.94
CA THR A 23 4.86 -7.80 42.07
C THR A 23 6.01 -7.56 41.12
N GLY A 24 5.83 -6.72 40.09
CA GLY A 24 6.79 -6.54 39.00
C GLY A 24 6.89 -7.72 38.02
N ASN A 25 6.10 -8.78 38.23
CA ASN A 25 6.18 -9.98 37.39
C ASN A 25 5.60 -9.75 36.00
N PHE A 26 6.24 -10.35 34.99
CA PHE A 26 5.76 -10.38 33.63
C PHE A 26 4.52 -11.28 33.54
N LEU A 27 3.41 -10.73 33.02
CA LEU A 27 2.15 -11.44 32.85
C LEU A 27 1.88 -11.84 31.40
N GLY A 28 2.49 -11.15 30.43
CA GLY A 28 2.26 -11.41 29.03
C GLY A 28 2.59 -10.21 28.15
N VAL A 29 2.16 -10.28 26.88
CA VAL A 29 2.32 -9.20 25.92
C VAL A 29 0.97 -8.79 25.35
N MET A 30 0.67 -7.51 25.41
CA MET A 30 -0.47 -6.92 24.73
C MET A 30 -0.05 -6.47 23.32
N GLY A 31 -0.73 -6.94 22.29
CA GLY A 31 -0.54 -6.52 20.91
C GLY A 31 -1.69 -5.64 20.44
N ILE A 32 -1.40 -4.47 19.91
CA ILE A 32 -2.36 -3.60 19.23
C ILE A 32 -2.03 -3.62 17.76
N ALA A 33 -2.92 -4.22 16.96
CA ALA A 33 -2.80 -4.25 15.50
C ALA A 33 -3.66 -3.14 14.89
N ARG A 34 -3.09 -2.37 13.97
CA ARG A 34 -3.81 -1.40 13.16
C ARG A 34 -3.44 -1.56 11.69
N PRO A 35 -4.38 -1.38 10.76
CA PRO A 35 -4.05 -1.39 9.35
C PRO A 35 -2.97 -0.34 9.05
N TYR A 36 -1.94 -0.76 8.34
CA TYR A 36 -0.93 0.17 7.83
C TYR A 36 -1.42 0.74 6.51
N SER A 37 -1.62 2.04 6.48
CA SER A 37 -1.83 2.79 5.24
C SER A 37 -0.60 3.63 4.97
N MET A 38 -0.09 3.57 3.74
CA MET A 38 1.00 4.46 3.33
C MET A 38 0.57 5.90 3.56
N PRO A 39 1.41 6.74 4.19
CA PRO A 39 1.05 8.13 4.44
C PRO A 39 0.90 8.85 3.10
N ASN A 40 -0.32 9.26 2.80
CA ASN A 40 -0.64 10.13 1.69
C ASN A 40 -0.55 11.57 2.21
N VAL A 41 0.14 12.45 1.46
CA VAL A 41 0.25 13.88 1.81
C VAL A 41 -1.13 14.51 2.04
N LEU A 42 -2.13 14.09 1.27
CA LEU A 42 -3.50 14.55 1.43
C LEU A 42 -4.12 14.10 2.77
N GLN A 43 -3.85 12.87 3.20
CA GLN A 43 -4.27 12.39 4.53
C GLN A 43 -3.63 13.20 5.64
N LEU A 44 -2.35 13.54 5.48
CA LEU A 44 -1.65 14.39 6.44
C LEU A 44 -2.28 15.78 6.50
N ILE A 45 -2.55 16.40 5.33
CA ILE A 45 -3.20 17.72 5.26
C ILE A 45 -4.56 17.71 5.94
N TYR A 46 -5.41 16.73 5.64
CA TYR A 46 -6.73 16.61 6.26
C TYR A 46 -6.62 16.41 7.78
N ARG A 47 -5.69 15.57 8.22
CA ARG A 47 -5.49 15.29 9.63
C ARG A 47 -5.00 16.51 10.41
N VAL A 48 -4.03 17.26 9.88
CA VAL A 48 -3.53 18.51 10.50
C VAL A 48 -4.62 19.58 10.59
N ASN A 49 -5.55 19.59 9.63
CA ASN A 49 -6.67 20.52 9.61
C ASN A 49 -7.93 20.02 10.36
N GLY A 50 -7.81 18.91 11.11
CA GLY A 50 -8.93 18.36 11.88
C GLY A 50 -10.06 17.76 11.04
N VAL A 51 -9.81 17.50 9.75
CA VAL A 51 -10.78 16.86 8.85
C VAL A 51 -10.66 15.35 8.96
N ASP A 52 -11.75 14.68 9.33
CA ASP A 52 -11.77 13.22 9.38
C ASP A 52 -11.77 12.63 7.97
N TYR A 53 -10.61 12.15 7.54
CA TYR A 53 -10.43 11.46 6.27
C TYR A 53 -11.29 10.19 6.14
N GLY A 54 -11.65 9.58 7.26
CA GLY A 54 -12.52 8.41 7.31
C GLY A 54 -13.94 8.70 6.83
N MET A 55 -14.44 9.92 7.02
CA MET A 55 -15.75 10.32 6.51
C MET A 55 -15.81 10.43 4.99
N LEU A 56 -14.71 10.83 4.35
CA LEU A 56 -14.61 10.91 2.89
C LEU A 56 -14.49 9.54 2.22
N ASN A 57 -13.95 8.55 2.93
CA ASN A 57 -13.77 7.18 2.44
C ASN A 57 -14.91 6.22 2.76
N LYS A 58 -15.87 6.59 3.64
CA LYS A 58 -17.04 5.73 3.96
C LYS A 58 -17.93 5.42 2.76
N ALA A 59 -17.77 6.11 1.65
CA ALA A 59 -18.61 5.90 0.47
C ALA A 59 -18.10 4.81 -0.49
N LYS A 60 -16.94 4.20 -0.25
CA LYS A 60 -16.36 3.30 -1.26
C LYS A 60 -15.62 2.12 -0.63
N ASP A 61 -16.38 1.15 -0.13
CA ASP A 61 -15.97 -0.26 -0.24
C ASP A 61 -15.99 -0.65 -1.73
N LYS A 62 -15.20 0.08 -2.52
CA LYS A 62 -15.03 -0.25 -3.92
C LYS A 62 -13.99 -1.36 -3.99
N THR A 63 -14.48 -2.56 -4.14
CA THR A 63 -13.78 -3.68 -4.76
C THR A 63 -12.94 -3.14 -5.91
N LEU A 64 -11.71 -3.62 -6.05
CA LEU A 64 -10.84 -3.29 -7.19
C LEU A 64 -11.65 -3.48 -8.49
N CYS A 65 -11.93 -2.38 -9.19
CA CYS A 65 -12.91 -2.37 -10.29
C CYS A 65 -12.34 -2.92 -11.60
N TYR A 66 -11.01 -3.10 -11.68
CA TYR A 66 -10.34 -3.55 -12.90
C TYR A 66 -9.54 -4.82 -12.63
N GLU A 67 -9.66 -5.79 -13.52
CA GLU A 67 -8.82 -6.98 -13.49
C GLU A 67 -7.42 -6.63 -13.99
N LEU A 68 -6.48 -6.59 -13.07
CA LEU A 68 -5.07 -6.36 -13.36
C LEU A 68 -4.30 -7.67 -13.19
N THR A 69 -3.33 -7.90 -14.06
CA THR A 69 -2.34 -8.94 -13.81
C THR A 69 -1.48 -8.56 -12.60
N GLU A 70 -0.89 -9.54 -11.94
CA GLU A 70 -0.01 -9.26 -10.79
C GLU A 70 1.13 -8.30 -11.12
N ARG A 71 1.73 -8.42 -12.32
CA ARG A 71 2.77 -7.49 -12.78
C ARG A 71 2.24 -6.08 -12.99
N GLN A 72 1.07 -5.94 -13.60
CA GLN A 72 0.43 -4.62 -13.77
C GLN A 72 0.13 -3.98 -12.41
N HIS A 73 -0.35 -4.77 -11.45
CA HIS A 73 -0.62 -4.26 -10.10
C HIS A 73 0.67 -3.83 -9.39
N MET A 74 1.77 -4.61 -9.47
CA MET A 74 3.06 -4.23 -8.89
C MET A 74 3.60 -2.94 -9.51
N VAL A 75 3.57 -2.83 -10.84
CA VAL A 75 4.01 -1.62 -11.55
C VAL A 75 3.17 -0.41 -11.16
N LEU A 76 1.84 -0.56 -11.16
CA LEU A 76 0.92 0.52 -10.78
C LEU A 76 1.16 0.97 -9.34
N PHE A 77 1.28 0.03 -8.41
CA PHE A 77 1.51 0.33 -6.99
C PHE A 77 2.81 1.13 -6.77
N LEU A 78 3.92 0.69 -7.37
CA LEU A 78 5.19 1.40 -7.28
C LEU A 78 5.13 2.76 -7.96
N TYR A 79 4.45 2.86 -9.10
CA TYR A 79 4.26 4.12 -9.81
C TYR A 79 3.43 5.12 -8.99
N LEU A 80 2.37 4.69 -8.31
CA LEU A 80 1.58 5.51 -7.38
C LEU A 80 2.40 5.99 -6.17
N ASN A 81 3.41 5.22 -5.78
CA ASN A 81 4.37 5.58 -4.73
C ASN A 81 5.54 6.45 -5.25
N LYS A 82 5.41 7.03 -6.45
CA LYS A 82 6.33 8.01 -7.04
C LYS A 82 7.68 7.46 -7.50
N TYR A 83 7.82 6.15 -7.66
CA TYR A 83 9.00 5.57 -8.28
C TYR A 83 8.99 5.82 -9.80
N SER A 84 10.15 6.16 -10.36
CA SER A 84 10.34 6.29 -11.81
C SER A 84 10.33 4.92 -12.50
N ASN A 85 10.13 4.91 -13.82
CA ASN A 85 10.13 3.65 -14.59
C ASN A 85 11.45 2.87 -14.45
N SER A 86 12.58 3.55 -14.26
CA SER A 86 13.88 2.92 -14.04
C SER A 86 13.94 2.27 -12.68
N GLU A 87 13.57 3.01 -11.63
CA GLU A 87 13.54 2.49 -10.26
C GLU A 87 12.57 1.32 -10.12
N ILE A 88 11.41 1.39 -10.77
CA ILE A 88 10.45 0.26 -10.78
C ILE A 88 11.08 -0.99 -11.41
N ALA A 89 11.81 -0.82 -12.52
CA ALA A 89 12.49 -1.94 -13.16
C ALA A 89 13.57 -2.53 -12.25
N ASP A 90 14.36 -1.70 -11.59
CA ASP A 90 15.42 -2.11 -10.68
C ASP A 90 14.84 -2.82 -9.42
N ILE A 91 13.80 -2.25 -8.81
CA ILE A 91 13.11 -2.84 -7.65
C ILE A 91 12.55 -4.22 -8.01
N LEU A 92 11.78 -4.32 -9.09
CA LEU A 92 11.16 -5.57 -9.48
C LEU A 92 12.20 -6.64 -9.86
N THR A 93 13.29 -6.25 -10.53
CA THR A 93 14.39 -7.16 -10.87
C THR A 93 15.09 -7.67 -9.61
N THR A 94 15.33 -6.81 -8.63
CA THR A 94 15.91 -7.19 -7.32
C THR A 94 15.01 -8.17 -6.56
N LEU A 95 13.69 -8.03 -6.71
CA LEU A 95 12.71 -8.97 -6.13
C LEU A 95 12.55 -10.28 -6.94
N GLY A 96 13.33 -10.45 -8.00
CA GLY A 96 13.30 -11.66 -8.84
C GLY A 96 12.34 -11.61 -10.03
N TYR A 97 11.70 -10.45 -10.27
CA TYR A 97 10.82 -10.24 -11.43
C TYR A 97 11.56 -9.48 -12.52
N GLN A 98 12.30 -10.18 -13.38
CA GLN A 98 13.03 -9.54 -14.46
C GLN A 98 12.11 -8.70 -15.35
N ILE A 99 12.39 -7.41 -15.43
CA ILE A 99 11.64 -6.45 -16.23
C ILE A 99 12.55 -5.30 -16.64
N SER A 100 12.44 -4.86 -17.89
CA SER A 100 13.15 -3.68 -18.37
C SER A 100 12.33 -2.41 -18.19
N LYS A 101 13.00 -1.25 -18.18
CA LYS A 101 12.36 0.07 -18.17
C LYS A 101 11.31 0.24 -19.29
N THR A 102 11.62 -0.31 -20.48
CA THR A 102 10.68 -0.28 -21.63
C THR A 102 9.42 -1.06 -21.31
N ARG A 103 9.56 -2.25 -20.72
CA ARG A 103 8.41 -3.09 -20.32
C ARG A 103 7.59 -2.45 -19.20
N VAL A 104 8.22 -1.73 -18.28
CA VAL A 104 7.48 -0.93 -17.28
C VAL A 104 6.62 0.12 -17.97
N ASN A 105 7.18 0.81 -18.98
CA ASN A 105 6.42 1.79 -19.76
C ASN A 105 5.26 1.13 -20.51
N ASP A 106 5.47 -0.04 -21.13
CA ASP A 106 4.40 -0.79 -21.82
C ASP A 106 3.27 -1.15 -20.85
N HIS A 107 3.59 -1.57 -19.63
CA HIS A 107 2.58 -1.83 -18.60
C HIS A 107 1.78 -0.56 -18.24
N LEU A 108 2.45 0.59 -18.12
CA LEU A 108 1.77 1.86 -17.82
C LEU A 108 0.86 2.31 -18.99
N GLU A 109 1.29 2.11 -20.24
CA GLU A 109 0.44 2.37 -21.40
C GLU A 109 -0.80 1.44 -21.42
N ASN A 110 -0.60 0.15 -21.17
CA ASN A 110 -1.71 -0.80 -21.05
C ASN A 110 -2.67 -0.45 -19.90
N LEU A 111 -2.13 0.00 -18.76
CA LEU A 111 -2.93 0.47 -17.63
C LEU A 111 -3.78 1.69 -18.00
N LYS A 112 -3.24 2.64 -18.76
CA LYS A 112 -4.06 3.76 -19.26
C LYS A 112 -5.25 3.26 -20.11
N TYR A 113 -5.03 2.26 -20.93
CA TYR A 113 -6.10 1.65 -21.72
C TYR A 113 -7.14 0.96 -20.83
N ILE A 114 -6.70 0.13 -19.87
CA ILE A 114 -7.59 -0.58 -18.93
C ILE A 114 -8.43 0.42 -18.10
N PHE A 115 -7.80 1.49 -17.63
CA PHE A 115 -8.46 2.53 -16.84
C PHE A 115 -9.25 3.53 -17.69
N HIS A 116 -9.26 3.39 -19.02
CA HIS A 116 -9.91 4.32 -19.95
C HIS A 116 -9.48 5.78 -19.73
N VAL A 117 -8.19 6.02 -19.64
CA VAL A 117 -7.59 7.35 -19.49
C VAL A 117 -6.54 7.61 -20.56
N LYS A 118 -6.27 8.89 -20.84
CA LYS A 118 -5.34 9.29 -21.90
C LYS A 118 -3.94 9.66 -21.37
N THR A 119 -3.88 10.19 -20.17
CA THR A 119 -2.62 10.69 -19.57
C THR A 119 -2.23 9.90 -18.32
N LYS A 120 -0.95 10.00 -17.95
CA LYS A 120 -0.42 9.39 -16.72
C LYS A 120 -1.02 10.02 -15.47
N ASP A 121 -1.28 11.32 -15.49
CA ASP A 121 -1.90 12.03 -14.36
C ASP A 121 -3.34 11.54 -14.14
N GLN A 122 -4.12 11.39 -15.21
CA GLN A 122 -5.45 10.80 -15.13
C GLN A 122 -5.42 9.35 -14.63
N LEU A 123 -4.38 8.57 -14.99
CA LEU A 123 -4.20 7.22 -14.46
C LEU A 123 -3.98 7.26 -12.95
N ILE A 124 -3.11 8.14 -12.47
CA ILE A 124 -2.84 8.31 -11.04
C ILE A 124 -4.12 8.70 -10.29
N GLU A 125 -4.82 9.74 -10.74
CA GLU A 125 -6.06 10.20 -10.11
C GLU A 125 -7.10 9.09 -10.03
N LYS A 126 -7.31 8.39 -11.14
CA LYS A 126 -8.30 7.32 -11.22
C LYS A 126 -7.91 6.11 -10.38
N ALA A 127 -6.64 5.70 -10.39
CA ALA A 127 -6.16 4.61 -9.56
C ALA A 127 -6.27 4.94 -8.06
N ILE A 128 -5.98 6.17 -7.66
CA ILE A 128 -6.16 6.64 -6.29
C ILE A 128 -7.65 6.63 -5.91
N SER A 129 -8.55 7.07 -6.80
CA SER A 129 -10.00 7.06 -6.54
C SER A 129 -10.57 5.66 -6.32
N TYR A 130 -9.92 4.62 -6.84
CA TYR A 130 -10.25 3.21 -6.64
C TYR A 130 -9.39 2.55 -5.54
N ASN A 131 -8.63 3.34 -4.77
CA ASN A 131 -7.81 2.88 -3.64
C ASN A 131 -6.65 1.93 -4.00
N TYR A 132 -6.19 1.89 -5.26
CA TYR A 132 -5.05 1.05 -5.64
C TYR A 132 -3.76 1.39 -4.89
N HIS A 133 -3.63 2.61 -4.37
CA HIS A 133 -2.47 3.05 -3.57
C HIS A 133 -2.42 2.43 -2.16
N VAL A 134 -3.54 1.90 -1.64
CA VAL A 134 -3.60 1.25 -0.32
C VAL A 134 -3.65 -0.27 -0.40
N PHE A 135 -3.90 -0.82 -1.58
CA PHE A 135 -3.92 -2.26 -1.80
C PHE A 135 -2.52 -2.75 -2.20
N PHE A 136 -1.88 -3.44 -1.27
CA PHE A 136 -0.53 -3.93 -1.49
C PHE A 136 -0.53 -5.16 -2.41
N PRO A 137 0.27 -5.15 -3.51
CA PRO A 137 0.39 -6.33 -4.35
C PRO A 137 0.97 -7.50 -3.57
N ARG A 138 0.27 -8.63 -3.58
CA ARG A 138 0.63 -9.82 -2.79
C ARG A 138 2.07 -10.30 -3.02
N LYS A 139 2.58 -10.15 -4.24
CA LYS A 139 3.92 -10.64 -4.60
C LYS A 139 5.05 -9.69 -4.21
N LEU A 140 4.78 -8.46 -3.78
CA LEU A 140 5.83 -7.55 -3.29
C LEU A 140 6.29 -7.90 -1.89
N LEU A 141 5.44 -8.55 -1.07
CA LEU A 141 5.80 -9.03 0.25
C LEU A 141 5.40 -10.48 0.42
N LYS A 142 6.30 -11.29 0.97
CA LYS A 142 5.95 -12.61 1.47
C LYS A 142 5.12 -12.45 2.75
N ALA A 143 4.11 -13.31 2.90
CA ALA A 143 3.35 -13.37 4.14
C ALA A 143 4.31 -13.69 5.30
N GLY A 144 4.25 -12.92 6.38
CA GLY A 144 5.15 -13.08 7.50
C GLY A 144 5.00 -11.95 8.53
N SER A 145 5.80 -12.01 9.57
CA SER A 145 5.97 -10.96 10.57
C SER A 145 7.38 -10.40 10.42
N TYR A 146 7.48 -9.10 10.28
CA TYR A 146 8.75 -8.39 10.08
C TYR A 146 8.92 -7.37 11.19
N GLU A 147 10.13 -7.30 11.75
CA GLU A 147 10.51 -6.19 12.62
C GLU A 147 10.83 -4.99 11.74
N ILE A 148 10.34 -3.84 12.16
CA ILE A 148 10.56 -2.56 11.48
C ILE A 148 11.37 -1.72 12.44
N ASP A 149 12.57 -1.31 12.03
CA ASP A 149 13.40 -0.40 12.81
C ASP A 149 12.69 0.93 13.04
N ASP A 150 12.93 1.53 14.21
CA ASP A 150 12.23 2.76 14.66
C ASP A 150 12.45 3.99 13.77
N ASP A 151 13.32 3.91 12.78
CA ASP A 151 13.60 4.98 11.80
C ASP A 151 12.44 5.22 10.81
N ILE A 152 11.45 4.32 10.75
CA ILE A 152 10.21 4.63 10.08
C ILE A 152 9.37 5.51 11.00
N VAL A 153 9.53 6.81 10.85
CA VAL A 153 8.79 7.84 11.61
C VAL A 153 7.29 7.64 11.42
N ILE A 154 6.72 6.90 12.36
CA ILE A 154 5.27 6.87 12.52
C ILE A 154 4.93 8.11 13.34
N ILE A 155 4.54 9.17 12.65
CA ILE A 155 3.92 10.33 13.30
C ILE A 155 2.62 9.81 13.91
N SER A 156 2.71 9.39 15.16
CA SER A 156 1.53 9.18 16.00
C SER A 156 1.12 10.50 16.59
N PRO A 157 -0.17 10.81 16.63
CA PRO A 157 -0.67 11.89 17.46
C PRO A 157 -0.49 11.56 18.93
#